data_7a07bfa1e3cbb981d76717d262830824
#
_entry.id   7a07bfa1e3cbb981d76717d262830824
#
_cell.length_a   1.000
_cell.length_b   1.000
_cell.length_c   1.000
_cell.angle_alpha   90.00
_cell.angle_beta   90.00
_cell.angle_gamma   90.00
#
_symmetry.space_group_name_H-M   'P 1'
#
loop_
_entity.id
_entity.type
_entity.pdbx_description
1 polymer ?
#
loop_
_entity_poly.entity_id
_entity_poly.type
_entity_poly.pdbx_seq_one_letter_code
_entity_poly.pdbx_strand_id
1 'polypeptide(L)'
;MHNPNRPLPPLDLVRGFEAAARHLSFTLAGEELFVTQSAVSRQVQALEQFLGVKLFERRHKALALTPAGLAYARAAATALAGLRAATREARDSARTHVLTVTSTVSFASLWLVPRLARFRATHPGIDVRIAATHEVLDLAREGVDLAIRDVPSGREPPGSVRLVGERMVPVASPAYLKSAAAPLAKPSDLARHVMLLLHDPQGRWPWLTWAAWLEAHGLAGLVPGGTLTYDQYDQVLHAALHGQGVAIGRRSLVASFIDEGRLVGLFGPGAGIPRALHAVYAPQAEGRREVRAFVEWLQEEIGRDGRATPAPKARKAI
;
A
#
# COMPACT_ATOMS: atom_id res chain seq x y z
N MET A 1 -14.20 -36.26 14.40
CA MET A 1 -12.93 -36.39 15.13
C MET A 1 -11.79 -36.19 14.15
N HIS A 2 -11.08 -35.08 14.26
CA HIS A 2 -9.95 -34.75 13.38
C HIS A 2 -8.71 -35.47 13.94
N ASN A 3 -8.19 -36.46 13.21
CA ASN A 3 -6.96 -37.14 13.60
C ASN A 3 -5.77 -36.33 13.08
N PRO A 4 -4.97 -35.65 13.95
CA PRO A 4 -3.85 -34.82 13.53
C PRO A 4 -2.68 -35.62 12.93
N ASN A 5 -2.74 -36.94 12.95
CA ASN A 5 -1.69 -37.85 12.50
C ASN A 5 -1.94 -38.46 11.10
N ARG A 6 -2.91 -37.98 10.31
CA ARG A 6 -2.98 -38.39 8.90
C ARG A 6 -1.76 -37.86 8.15
N PRO A 7 -0.99 -38.70 7.44
CA PRO A 7 0.18 -38.23 6.70
C PRO A 7 -0.24 -37.22 5.63
N LEU A 8 0.57 -36.16 5.48
CA LEU A 8 0.40 -35.20 4.37
C LEU A 8 0.79 -35.91 3.06
N PRO A 9 0.14 -35.54 1.92
CA PRO A 9 0.55 -36.06 0.63
C PRO A 9 1.97 -35.53 0.28
N PRO A 10 2.76 -36.29 -0.51
CA PRO A 10 4.01 -35.81 -1.04
C PRO A 10 3.88 -34.47 -1.75
N LEU A 11 4.81 -33.57 -1.53
CA LEU A 11 4.75 -32.18 -2.00
C LEU A 11 4.66 -32.06 -3.52
N ASP A 12 5.33 -32.94 -4.25
CA ASP A 12 5.32 -32.99 -5.72
C ASP A 12 3.92 -33.30 -6.28
N LEU A 13 3.14 -34.14 -5.58
CA LEU A 13 1.76 -34.42 -5.97
C LEU A 13 0.89 -33.16 -5.81
N VAL A 14 1.09 -32.43 -4.73
CA VAL A 14 0.38 -31.15 -4.45
C VAL A 14 0.78 -30.10 -5.47
N ARG A 15 2.06 -29.98 -5.81
CA ARG A 15 2.56 -29.04 -6.82
C ARG A 15 2.02 -29.35 -8.22
N GLY A 16 2.06 -30.62 -8.63
CA GLY A 16 1.51 -31.06 -9.91
C GLY A 16 0.03 -30.78 -10.04
N PHE A 17 -0.73 -31.05 -8.96
CA PHE A 17 -2.16 -30.76 -8.93
C PHE A 17 -2.45 -29.25 -8.96
N GLU A 18 -1.76 -28.42 -8.15
CA GLU A 18 -1.97 -26.96 -8.10
C GLU A 18 -1.73 -26.31 -9.46
N ALA A 19 -0.63 -26.63 -10.13
CA ALA A 19 -0.35 -26.15 -11.46
C ALA A 19 -1.41 -26.59 -12.48
N ALA A 20 -1.81 -27.87 -12.47
CA ALA A 20 -2.87 -28.38 -13.33
C ALA A 20 -4.23 -27.70 -13.07
N ALA A 21 -4.56 -27.42 -11.80
CA ALA A 21 -5.79 -26.74 -11.40
C ALA A 21 -5.82 -25.27 -11.87
N ARG A 22 -4.72 -24.57 -11.80
CA ARG A 22 -4.60 -23.18 -12.21
C ARG A 22 -4.64 -23.00 -13.72
N HIS A 23 -4.00 -23.90 -14.48
CA HIS A 23 -4.02 -23.88 -15.94
C HIS A 23 -5.23 -24.58 -16.56
N LEU A 24 -5.95 -25.41 -15.80
CA LEU A 24 -6.95 -26.38 -16.31
C LEU A 24 -6.39 -27.21 -17.47
N SER A 25 -5.09 -27.49 -17.43
CA SER A 25 -4.33 -28.19 -18.47
C SER A 25 -3.14 -28.93 -17.89
N PHE A 26 -3.05 -30.22 -18.14
CA PHE A 26 -1.87 -31.02 -17.74
C PHE A 26 -0.65 -30.69 -18.60
N THR A 27 -0.83 -30.25 -19.85
CA THR A 27 0.27 -29.88 -20.73
C THR A 27 0.94 -28.59 -20.25
N LEU A 28 0.16 -27.52 -20.03
CA LEU A 28 0.70 -26.25 -19.52
C LEU A 28 1.29 -26.41 -18.12
N ALA A 29 0.69 -27.24 -17.27
CA ALA A 29 1.28 -27.55 -15.96
C ALA A 29 2.64 -28.28 -16.10
N GLY A 30 2.77 -29.17 -17.07
CA GLY A 30 4.01 -29.86 -17.36
C GLY A 30 5.11 -28.89 -17.82
N GLU A 31 4.77 -27.97 -18.73
CA GLU A 31 5.68 -26.92 -19.20
C GLU A 31 6.18 -26.03 -18.04
N GLU A 32 5.26 -25.57 -17.19
CA GLU A 32 5.62 -24.74 -16.02
C GLU A 32 6.51 -25.47 -15.03
N LEU A 33 6.27 -26.76 -14.78
CA LEU A 33 7.01 -27.55 -13.81
C LEU A 33 8.26 -28.22 -14.40
N PHE A 34 8.52 -28.03 -15.69
CA PHE A 34 9.62 -28.69 -16.44
C PHE A 34 9.55 -30.21 -16.38
N VAL A 35 8.34 -30.76 -16.49
CA VAL A 35 8.08 -32.19 -16.55
C VAL A 35 7.13 -32.54 -17.70
N THR A 36 6.99 -33.81 -18.04
CA THR A 36 6.07 -34.23 -19.09
C THR A 36 4.61 -34.15 -18.63
N GLN A 37 3.69 -33.95 -19.57
CA GLN A 37 2.23 -34.00 -19.32
C GLN A 37 1.82 -35.31 -18.62
N SER A 38 2.41 -36.46 -19.03
CA SER A 38 2.15 -37.75 -18.42
C SER A 38 2.63 -37.86 -16.97
N ALA A 39 3.69 -37.13 -16.61
CA ALA A 39 4.16 -37.05 -15.22
C ALA A 39 3.17 -36.29 -14.34
N VAL A 40 2.71 -35.12 -14.80
CA VAL A 40 1.68 -34.35 -14.09
C VAL A 40 0.39 -35.17 -13.92
N SER A 41 -0.06 -35.88 -15.00
CA SER A 41 -1.25 -36.74 -14.92
C SER A 41 -1.09 -37.83 -13.88
N ARG A 42 0.09 -38.45 -13.77
CA ARG A 42 0.39 -39.46 -12.74
C ARG A 42 0.42 -38.87 -11.35
N GLN A 43 1.01 -37.70 -11.18
CA GLN A 43 1.03 -36.98 -9.89
C GLN A 43 -0.40 -36.67 -9.40
N VAL A 44 -1.25 -36.17 -10.29
CA VAL A 44 -2.65 -35.88 -9.96
C VAL A 44 -3.42 -37.15 -9.60
N GLN A 45 -3.27 -38.25 -10.37
CA GLN A 45 -3.90 -39.55 -10.07
C GLN A 45 -3.42 -40.09 -8.71
N ALA A 46 -2.12 -40.00 -8.40
CA ALA A 46 -1.60 -40.44 -7.11
C ALA A 46 -2.18 -39.60 -5.96
N LEU A 47 -2.34 -38.27 -6.15
CA LEU A 47 -2.99 -37.41 -5.16
C LEU A 47 -4.47 -37.79 -4.95
N GLU A 48 -5.22 -38.04 -6.01
CA GLU A 48 -6.60 -38.47 -5.93
C GLU A 48 -6.73 -39.81 -5.19
N GLN A 49 -5.81 -40.75 -5.46
CA GLN A 49 -5.76 -42.03 -4.73
C GLN A 49 -5.44 -41.81 -3.24
N PHE A 50 -4.49 -40.95 -2.91
CA PHE A 50 -4.13 -40.60 -1.53
C PHE A 50 -5.30 -39.99 -0.76
N LEU A 51 -6.06 -39.11 -1.41
CA LEU A 51 -7.20 -38.41 -0.82
C LEU A 51 -8.50 -39.25 -0.86
N GLY A 52 -8.57 -40.29 -1.71
CA GLY A 52 -9.75 -41.11 -1.91
C GLY A 52 -10.89 -40.39 -2.66
N VAL A 53 -10.63 -39.25 -3.30
CA VAL A 53 -11.62 -38.45 -4.02
C VAL A 53 -11.06 -37.93 -5.34
N LYS A 54 -11.96 -37.77 -6.34
CA LYS A 54 -11.60 -37.15 -7.61
C LYS A 54 -11.55 -35.64 -7.47
N LEU A 55 -10.47 -35.04 -7.96
CA LEU A 55 -10.22 -33.58 -7.96
C LEU A 55 -10.54 -32.99 -9.33
N PHE A 56 -10.42 -33.78 -10.42
CA PHE A 56 -10.79 -33.35 -11.77
C PHE A 56 -11.90 -34.21 -12.33
N GLU A 57 -12.73 -33.60 -13.18
CA GLU A 57 -13.68 -34.24 -14.06
C GLU A 57 -13.43 -33.84 -15.51
N ARG A 58 -13.70 -34.80 -16.46
CA ARG A 58 -13.64 -34.52 -17.89
C ARG A 58 -15.00 -34.05 -18.37
N ARG A 59 -15.11 -32.83 -18.82
CA ARG A 59 -16.27 -32.31 -19.56
C ARG A 59 -15.91 -32.20 -21.04
N HIS A 60 -16.88 -32.40 -21.94
CA HIS A 60 -16.68 -32.34 -23.39
C HIS A 60 -15.49 -31.50 -23.83
N LYS A 61 -14.33 -32.15 -24.08
CA LYS A 61 -13.02 -31.52 -24.50
C LYS A 61 -12.36 -30.57 -23.51
N ALA A 62 -12.78 -30.45 -22.24
CA ALA A 62 -12.21 -29.59 -21.24
C ALA A 62 -11.93 -30.33 -19.93
N LEU A 63 -10.85 -29.94 -19.26
CA LEU A 63 -10.55 -30.33 -17.88
C LEU A 63 -11.27 -29.38 -16.93
N ALA A 64 -12.02 -29.91 -15.96
CA ALA A 64 -12.71 -29.11 -14.96
C ALA A 64 -12.41 -29.63 -13.55
N LEU A 65 -12.45 -28.75 -12.56
CA LEU A 65 -12.31 -29.12 -11.15
C LEU A 65 -13.67 -29.63 -10.61
N THR A 66 -13.63 -30.68 -9.81
CA THR A 66 -14.75 -31.06 -8.96
C THR A 66 -14.93 -30.06 -7.81
N PRO A 67 -16.04 -30.02 -7.06
CA PRO A 67 -16.18 -29.22 -5.84
C PRO A 67 -15.04 -29.47 -4.83
N ALA A 68 -14.64 -30.76 -4.64
CA ALA A 68 -13.50 -31.15 -3.82
C ALA A 68 -12.18 -30.61 -4.40
N GLY A 69 -12.01 -30.70 -5.73
CA GLY A 69 -10.84 -30.16 -6.44
C GLY A 69 -10.71 -28.66 -6.27
N LEU A 70 -11.81 -27.90 -6.37
CA LEU A 70 -11.80 -26.44 -6.19
C LEU A 70 -11.42 -26.05 -4.75
N ALA A 71 -11.98 -26.73 -3.76
CA ALA A 71 -11.64 -26.47 -2.34
C ALA A 71 -10.17 -26.80 -2.06
N TYR A 72 -9.69 -27.95 -2.55
CA TYR A 72 -8.32 -28.38 -2.35
C TYR A 72 -7.31 -27.51 -3.12
N ALA A 73 -7.64 -27.00 -4.31
CA ALA A 73 -6.78 -26.09 -5.07
C ALA A 73 -6.52 -24.78 -4.32
N ARG A 74 -7.57 -24.20 -3.70
CA ARG A 74 -7.40 -22.98 -2.87
C ARG A 74 -6.49 -23.24 -1.67
N ALA A 75 -6.67 -24.34 -0.96
CA ALA A 75 -5.84 -24.71 0.17
C ALA A 75 -4.39 -24.99 -0.24
N ALA A 76 -4.19 -25.73 -1.33
CA ALA A 76 -2.87 -26.05 -1.88
C ALA A 76 -2.12 -24.80 -2.34
N ALA A 77 -2.79 -23.88 -3.06
CA ALA A 77 -2.20 -22.62 -3.48
C ALA A 77 -1.72 -21.79 -2.29
N THR A 78 -2.53 -21.68 -1.23
CA THR A 78 -2.16 -20.97 0.00
C THR A 78 -0.97 -21.63 0.70
N ALA A 79 -0.97 -22.96 0.88
CA ALA A 79 0.12 -23.68 1.53
C ALA A 79 1.43 -23.58 0.75
N LEU A 80 1.39 -23.72 -0.58
CA LEU A 80 2.57 -23.58 -1.45
C LEU A 80 3.11 -22.16 -1.47
N ALA A 81 2.27 -21.15 -1.43
CA ALA A 81 2.69 -19.76 -1.32
C ALA A 81 3.45 -19.50 0.00
N GLY A 82 2.94 -20.01 1.11
CA GLY A 82 3.61 -19.94 2.41
C GLY A 82 4.97 -20.65 2.41
N LEU A 83 5.05 -21.85 1.83
CA LEU A 83 6.32 -22.58 1.74
C LEU A 83 7.34 -21.89 0.82
N ARG A 84 6.89 -21.29 -0.30
CA ARG A 84 7.76 -20.47 -1.17
C ARG A 84 8.28 -19.22 -0.43
N ALA A 85 7.45 -18.58 0.39
CA ALA A 85 7.86 -17.44 1.21
C ALA A 85 8.93 -17.86 2.24
N ALA A 86 8.69 -18.91 3.01
CA ALA A 86 9.64 -19.44 3.98
C ALA A 86 10.97 -19.89 3.35
N THR A 87 10.91 -20.49 2.15
CA THR A 87 12.11 -20.90 1.41
C THR A 87 12.93 -19.69 0.95
N ARG A 88 12.28 -18.62 0.52
CA ARG A 88 12.96 -17.35 0.19
C ARG A 88 13.61 -16.77 1.43
N GLU A 89 12.88 -16.67 2.53
CA GLU A 89 13.38 -16.16 3.81
C GLU A 89 14.61 -16.95 4.30
N ALA A 90 14.56 -18.27 4.25
CA ALA A 90 15.68 -19.13 4.62
C ALA A 90 16.92 -18.94 3.70
N ARG A 91 16.72 -18.65 2.41
CA ARG A 91 17.80 -18.32 1.48
C ARG A 91 18.32 -16.91 1.65
N ASP A 92 17.44 -15.95 1.95
CA ASP A 92 17.79 -14.55 2.12
C ASP A 92 18.43 -14.28 3.48
N SER A 93 18.14 -15.09 4.51
CA SER A 93 18.85 -15.05 5.80
C SER A 93 20.36 -15.39 5.67
N ALA A 94 20.75 -16.03 4.58
CA ALA A 94 22.17 -16.30 4.24
C ALA A 94 22.82 -15.21 3.37
N ARG A 95 22.05 -14.22 2.88
CA ARG A 95 22.53 -13.14 2.00
C ARG A 95 21.85 -11.85 2.39
N THR A 96 22.65 -10.85 2.81
CA THR A 96 22.28 -9.44 3.03
C THR A 96 20.94 -9.20 3.74
N HIS A 97 20.99 -8.38 4.78
CA HIS A 97 19.84 -7.98 5.59
C HIS A 97 18.85 -7.13 4.77
N VAL A 98 18.01 -7.79 3.98
CA VAL A 98 16.93 -7.11 3.23
C VAL A 98 15.85 -6.73 4.21
N LEU A 99 15.58 -5.43 4.33
CA LEU A 99 14.47 -4.87 5.08
C LEU A 99 13.27 -4.70 4.14
N THR A 100 12.21 -5.46 4.35
CA THR A 100 10.96 -5.32 3.57
C THR A 100 10.00 -4.38 4.27
N VAL A 101 9.73 -3.23 3.65
CA VAL A 101 8.83 -2.20 4.16
C VAL A 101 7.59 -2.10 3.29
N THR A 102 6.40 -2.11 3.88
CA THR A 102 5.16 -1.81 3.17
C THR A 102 4.60 -0.45 3.58
N SER A 103 4.03 0.25 2.62
CA SER A 103 3.34 1.53 2.84
C SER A 103 2.24 1.75 1.81
N THR A 104 1.47 2.84 1.95
CA THR A 104 0.58 3.26 0.86
C THR A 104 1.39 3.72 -0.35
N VAL A 105 0.81 3.57 -1.55
CA VAL A 105 1.44 3.99 -2.82
C VAL A 105 1.88 5.46 -2.76
N SER A 106 1.01 6.32 -2.27
CA SER A 106 1.29 7.76 -2.15
C SER A 106 2.40 8.11 -1.16
N PHE A 107 2.50 7.40 -0.02
CA PHE A 107 3.61 7.62 0.91
C PHE A 107 4.93 7.13 0.31
N ALA A 108 4.92 5.96 -0.33
CA ALA A 108 6.09 5.44 -1.01
C ALA A 108 6.60 6.41 -2.08
N SER A 109 5.73 6.84 -3.02
CA SER A 109 6.14 7.63 -4.18
C SER A 109 6.51 9.07 -3.82
N LEU A 110 5.73 9.73 -2.96
CA LEU A 110 5.88 11.16 -2.70
C LEU A 110 6.84 11.48 -1.54
N TRP A 111 6.95 10.59 -0.56
CA TRP A 111 7.75 10.86 0.63
C TRP A 111 8.97 9.95 0.76
N LEU A 112 8.79 8.64 0.67
CA LEU A 112 9.82 7.67 1.01
C LEU A 112 10.90 7.58 -0.08
N VAL A 113 10.52 7.30 -1.33
CA VAL A 113 11.44 7.10 -2.46
C VAL A 113 12.39 8.29 -2.65
N PRO A 114 11.93 9.56 -2.61
CA PRO A 114 12.84 10.71 -2.74
C PRO A 114 13.91 10.80 -1.64
N ARG A 115 13.70 10.15 -0.49
CA ARG A 115 14.58 10.22 0.68
C ARG A 115 15.46 8.98 0.88
N LEU A 116 15.17 7.85 0.23
CA LEU A 116 15.90 6.58 0.41
C LEU A 116 17.41 6.67 0.10
N ALA A 117 17.81 7.57 -0.80
CA ALA A 117 19.23 7.80 -1.07
C ALA A 117 20.01 8.23 0.20
N ARG A 118 19.39 9.02 1.09
CA ARG A 118 19.99 9.42 2.37
C ARG A 118 20.11 8.25 3.34
N PHE A 119 19.08 7.40 3.40
CA PHE A 119 19.15 6.18 4.21
C PHE A 119 20.30 5.27 3.76
N ARG A 120 20.42 5.03 2.45
CA ARG A 120 21.50 4.21 1.91
C ARG A 120 22.90 4.81 2.16
N ALA A 121 23.03 6.12 2.14
CA ALA A 121 24.31 6.79 2.42
C ALA A 121 24.77 6.55 3.86
N THR A 122 23.86 6.49 4.82
CA THR A 122 24.16 6.28 6.25
C THR A 122 24.14 4.80 6.64
N HIS A 123 23.48 3.93 5.87
CA HIS A 123 23.31 2.50 6.15
C HIS A 123 23.60 1.65 4.90
N PRO A 124 24.83 1.66 4.36
CA PRO A 124 25.16 1.01 3.08
C PRO A 124 25.01 -0.51 3.11
N GLY A 125 24.97 -1.12 4.30
CA GLY A 125 24.81 -2.59 4.48
C GLY A 125 23.35 -3.05 4.61
N ILE A 126 22.36 -2.14 4.48
CA ILE A 126 20.94 -2.49 4.58
C ILE A 126 20.29 -2.31 3.20
N ASP A 127 19.89 -3.42 2.60
CA ASP A 127 19.04 -3.38 1.41
C ASP A 127 17.58 -3.19 1.79
N VAL A 128 16.87 -2.31 1.09
CA VAL A 128 15.46 -1.99 1.37
C VAL A 128 14.59 -2.40 0.19
N ARG A 129 13.58 -3.21 0.48
CA ARG A 129 12.50 -3.54 -0.45
C ARG A 129 11.24 -2.79 -0.06
N ILE A 130 10.68 -2.01 -0.99
CA ILE A 130 9.41 -1.31 -0.78
C ILE A 130 8.28 -2.07 -1.47
N ALA A 131 7.26 -2.46 -0.69
CA ALA A 131 6.03 -3.07 -1.17
C ALA A 131 4.87 -2.07 -0.98
N ALA A 132 4.59 -1.26 -2.01
CA ALA A 132 3.54 -0.24 -1.94
C ALA A 132 2.17 -0.85 -2.24
N THR A 133 1.26 -0.78 -1.27
CA THR A 133 -0.12 -1.29 -1.42
C THR A 133 -1.07 -0.58 -0.47
N HIS A 134 -2.36 -0.51 -0.87
CA HIS A 134 -3.44 -0.03 -0.01
C HIS A 134 -4.05 -1.12 0.88
N GLU A 135 -3.72 -2.38 0.62
CA GLU A 135 -4.23 -3.50 1.39
C GLU A 135 -3.58 -3.57 2.77
N VAL A 136 -4.36 -3.99 3.76
CA VAL A 136 -3.85 -4.32 5.09
C VAL A 136 -3.30 -5.74 5.02
N LEU A 137 -1.98 -5.85 5.05
CA LEU A 137 -1.29 -7.14 4.96
C LEU A 137 -1.12 -7.76 6.34
N ASP A 138 -1.20 -9.08 6.40
CA ASP A 138 -0.63 -9.86 7.50
C ASP A 138 0.91 -9.85 7.33
N LEU A 139 1.59 -9.02 8.10
CA LEU A 139 3.02 -8.77 7.96
C LEU A 139 3.85 -10.05 8.11
N ALA A 140 3.47 -10.91 9.06
CA ALA A 140 4.19 -12.17 9.31
C ALA A 140 4.05 -13.12 8.14
N ARG A 141 2.84 -13.27 7.59
CA ARG A 141 2.54 -14.17 6.50
C ARG A 141 3.14 -13.73 5.17
N GLU A 142 3.19 -12.42 4.93
CA GLU A 142 3.68 -11.85 3.67
C GLU A 142 5.18 -11.57 3.67
N GLY A 143 5.90 -11.90 4.76
CA GLY A 143 7.34 -11.67 4.89
C GLY A 143 7.70 -10.18 4.85
N VAL A 144 6.87 -9.35 5.48
CA VAL A 144 7.08 -7.91 5.61
C VAL A 144 7.58 -7.62 7.02
N ASP A 145 8.64 -6.82 7.14
CA ASP A 145 9.25 -6.50 8.44
C ASP A 145 8.59 -5.29 9.11
N LEU A 146 8.20 -4.31 8.30
CA LEU A 146 7.70 -3.03 8.77
C LEU A 146 6.57 -2.51 7.87
N ALA A 147 5.49 -2.02 8.47
CA ALA A 147 4.44 -1.30 7.75
C ALA A 147 4.38 0.16 8.20
N ILE A 148 4.30 1.08 7.24
CA ILE A 148 4.04 2.48 7.49
C ILE A 148 2.58 2.74 7.14
N ARG A 149 1.76 3.05 8.14
CA ARG A 149 0.31 3.14 8.00
C ARG A 149 -0.26 4.37 8.69
N ASP A 150 -1.31 4.90 8.10
CA ASP A 150 -2.14 5.94 8.70
C ASP A 150 -3.16 5.27 9.63
N VAL A 151 -3.09 5.58 10.90
CA VAL A 151 -3.86 4.93 11.96
C VAL A 151 -4.76 5.94 12.66
N PRO A 152 -6.07 5.64 12.85
CA PRO A 152 -6.94 6.47 13.67
C PRO A 152 -6.47 6.50 15.12
N SER A 153 -6.60 7.66 15.77
CA SER A 153 -6.32 7.79 17.22
C SER A 153 -7.23 6.86 18.02
N GLY A 154 -6.64 6.15 18.98
CA GLY A 154 -7.33 5.15 19.80
C GLY A 154 -7.45 3.77 19.12
N ARG A 155 -6.84 3.57 17.94
CA ARG A 155 -6.76 2.28 17.24
C ARG A 155 -5.32 1.91 16.87
N GLU A 156 -4.37 2.44 17.63
CA GLU A 156 -2.95 2.18 17.39
C GLU A 156 -2.61 0.70 17.65
N PRO A 157 -1.96 0.00 16.71
CA PRO A 157 -1.50 -1.35 16.95
C PRO A 157 -0.52 -1.40 18.14
N PRO A 158 -0.61 -2.41 19.01
CA PRO A 158 0.33 -2.59 20.11
C PRO A 158 1.79 -2.55 19.62
N GLY A 159 2.67 -1.86 20.33
CA GLY A 159 4.08 -1.73 19.97
C GLY A 159 4.38 -0.85 18.77
N SER A 160 3.38 -0.26 18.10
CA SER A 160 3.62 0.64 16.97
C SER A 160 4.24 1.96 17.43
N VAL A 161 5.12 2.52 16.60
CA VAL A 161 5.75 3.81 16.84
C VAL A 161 5.02 4.90 16.07
N ARG A 162 4.54 5.91 16.79
CA ARG A 162 3.93 7.09 16.19
C ARG A 162 5.00 7.94 15.52
N LEU A 163 4.83 8.23 14.23
CA LEU A 163 5.77 9.02 13.43
C LEU A 163 5.35 10.51 13.38
N VAL A 164 4.14 10.78 12.91
CA VAL A 164 3.63 12.17 12.78
C VAL A 164 2.10 12.19 12.78
N GLY A 165 1.51 13.22 13.39
CA GLY A 165 0.08 13.50 13.30
C GLY A 165 -0.33 14.04 11.94
N GLU A 166 -1.56 13.73 11.51
CA GLU A 166 -2.03 14.11 10.18
C GLU A 166 -2.93 15.36 10.22
N ARG A 167 -2.81 16.18 9.18
CA ARG A 167 -3.67 17.34 8.93
C ARG A 167 -4.01 17.42 7.45
N MET A 168 -5.22 17.83 7.15
CA MET A 168 -5.67 18.10 5.79
C MET A 168 -5.54 19.59 5.49
N VAL A 169 -4.85 19.92 4.42
CA VAL A 169 -4.66 21.30 3.95
C VAL A 169 -4.91 21.38 2.45
N PRO A 170 -5.81 22.23 1.97
CA PRO A 170 -5.91 22.50 0.54
C PRO A 170 -4.61 23.08 0.00
N VAL A 171 -4.18 22.59 -1.17
CA VAL A 171 -2.93 23.01 -1.80
C VAL A 171 -3.13 23.24 -3.29
N ALA A 172 -2.38 24.21 -3.83
CA ALA A 172 -2.29 24.45 -5.26
C ALA A 172 -0.85 24.91 -5.61
N SER A 173 -0.44 24.76 -6.86
CA SER A 173 0.84 25.29 -7.29
C SER A 173 0.79 26.81 -7.46
N PRO A 174 1.92 27.54 -7.30
CA PRO A 174 2.01 28.97 -7.59
C PRO A 174 1.61 29.29 -9.03
N ALA A 175 1.90 28.38 -9.97
CA ALA A 175 1.54 28.57 -11.38
C ALA A 175 0.01 28.60 -11.56
N TYR A 176 -0.71 27.66 -10.94
CA TYR A 176 -2.17 27.66 -10.95
C TYR A 176 -2.75 28.95 -10.36
N LEU A 177 -2.25 29.37 -9.19
CA LEU A 177 -2.75 30.58 -8.53
C LEU A 177 -2.53 31.87 -9.34
N LYS A 178 -1.45 31.91 -10.15
CA LYS A 178 -1.16 33.06 -11.03
C LYS A 178 -2.02 33.05 -12.29
N SER A 179 -2.34 31.89 -12.85
CA SER A 179 -3.09 31.74 -14.09
C SER A 179 -4.60 31.68 -13.88
N ALA A 180 -5.07 31.48 -12.66
CA ALA A 180 -6.49 31.38 -12.35
C ALA A 180 -7.23 32.70 -12.65
N ALA A 181 -8.37 32.60 -13.35
CA ALA A 181 -9.20 33.75 -13.73
C ALA A 181 -9.83 34.48 -12.52
N ALA A 182 -9.88 33.85 -11.36
CA ALA A 182 -10.42 34.39 -10.12
C ALA A 182 -9.46 34.20 -8.95
N PRO A 183 -9.44 35.12 -7.96
CA PRO A 183 -8.62 34.95 -6.76
C PRO A 183 -9.12 33.78 -5.91
N LEU A 184 -8.21 33.10 -5.21
CA LEU A 184 -8.47 32.01 -4.27
C LEU A 184 -8.01 32.42 -2.88
N ALA A 185 -8.75 33.33 -2.24
CA ALA A 185 -8.39 33.92 -0.95
C ALA A 185 -9.11 33.26 0.23
N LYS A 186 -10.33 32.77 0.03
CA LYS A 186 -11.19 32.13 1.05
C LYS A 186 -11.80 30.84 0.54
N PRO A 187 -12.22 29.92 1.41
CA PRO A 187 -12.79 28.63 1.03
C PRO A 187 -13.94 28.69 0.02
N SER A 188 -14.84 29.69 0.12
CA SER A 188 -15.95 29.84 -0.82
C SER A 188 -15.53 30.19 -2.25
N ASP A 189 -14.30 30.64 -2.47
CA ASP A 189 -13.78 30.94 -3.80
C ASP A 189 -13.57 29.65 -4.64
N LEU A 190 -13.50 28.48 -4.00
CA LEU A 190 -13.43 27.17 -4.65
C LEU A 190 -14.55 26.95 -5.66
N ALA A 191 -15.72 27.62 -5.51
CA ALA A 191 -16.80 27.60 -6.48
C ALA A 191 -16.38 28.06 -7.90
N ARG A 192 -15.26 28.77 -8.03
CA ARG A 192 -14.72 29.28 -9.31
C ARG A 192 -13.44 28.58 -9.75
N HIS A 193 -13.05 27.53 -9.04
CA HIS A 193 -11.80 26.80 -9.26
C HIS A 193 -12.02 25.33 -9.56
N VAL A 194 -11.02 24.71 -10.19
CA VAL A 194 -11.00 23.27 -10.43
C VAL A 194 -10.58 22.57 -9.14
N MET A 195 -11.41 21.64 -8.67
CA MET A 195 -11.08 20.76 -7.55
C MET A 195 -10.59 19.41 -8.05
N LEU A 196 -9.45 18.96 -7.50
CA LEU A 196 -8.87 17.66 -7.80
C LEU A 196 -9.38 16.65 -6.79
N LEU A 197 -10.02 15.59 -7.27
CA LEU A 197 -10.71 14.60 -6.45
C LEU A 197 -10.01 13.25 -6.49
N LEU A 198 -10.02 12.58 -5.35
CA LEU A 198 -9.70 11.16 -5.28
C LEU A 198 -10.99 10.36 -5.47
N HIS A 199 -11.01 9.45 -6.43
CA HIS A 199 -12.08 8.47 -6.61
C HIS A 199 -11.93 7.34 -5.60
N ASP A 200 -12.84 7.27 -4.64
CA ASP A 200 -12.84 6.27 -3.57
C ASP A 200 -14.22 5.60 -3.47
N PRO A 201 -14.59 4.74 -4.45
CA PRO A 201 -15.92 4.12 -4.48
C PRO A 201 -16.18 3.17 -3.32
N GLN A 202 -15.11 2.71 -2.64
CA GLN A 202 -15.21 1.81 -1.48
C GLN A 202 -15.25 2.56 -0.14
N GLY A 203 -15.11 3.90 -0.15
CA GLY A 203 -15.12 4.71 1.06
C GLY A 203 -13.97 4.38 2.03
N ARG A 204 -12.81 4.00 1.52
CA ARG A 204 -11.65 3.64 2.36
C ARG A 204 -11.03 4.83 3.07
N TRP A 205 -11.17 6.03 2.47
CA TRP A 205 -10.58 7.28 2.98
C TRP A 205 -11.60 8.41 3.08
N PRO A 206 -12.71 8.24 3.86
CA PRO A 206 -13.78 9.23 3.93
C PRO A 206 -13.31 10.58 4.46
N TRP A 207 -12.23 10.59 5.23
CA TRP A 207 -11.58 11.77 5.80
C TRP A 207 -10.68 12.54 4.79
N LEU A 208 -10.34 11.92 3.65
CA LEU A 208 -9.50 12.50 2.59
C LEU A 208 -10.36 13.01 1.41
N THR A 209 -11.55 13.48 1.69
CA THR A 209 -12.48 13.96 0.68
C THR A 209 -12.75 15.46 0.80
N TRP A 210 -13.04 16.09 -0.33
CA TRP A 210 -13.49 17.48 -0.32
C TRP A 210 -14.80 17.64 0.43
N ALA A 211 -15.71 16.67 0.38
CA ALA A 211 -16.97 16.73 1.12
C ALA A 211 -16.72 16.90 2.63
N ALA A 212 -15.85 16.08 3.23
CA ALA A 212 -15.51 16.19 4.64
C ALA A 212 -14.83 17.53 4.97
N TRP A 213 -13.95 18.02 4.10
CA TRP A 213 -13.29 19.31 4.32
C TRP A 213 -14.26 20.48 4.22
N LEU A 214 -15.15 20.50 3.21
CA LEU A 214 -16.15 21.54 3.01
C LEU A 214 -17.16 21.56 4.15
N GLU A 215 -17.62 20.40 4.61
CA GLU A 215 -18.52 20.28 5.75
C GLU A 215 -17.91 20.89 7.02
N ALA A 216 -16.65 20.58 7.31
CA ALA A 216 -15.91 21.14 8.44
C ALA A 216 -15.73 22.68 8.38
N HIS A 217 -15.91 23.28 7.18
CA HIS A 217 -15.81 24.72 6.95
C HIS A 217 -17.17 25.40 6.71
N GLY A 218 -18.29 24.70 6.96
CA GLY A 218 -19.64 25.24 6.77
C GLY A 218 -20.02 25.48 5.31
N LEU A 219 -19.37 24.78 4.38
CA LEU A 219 -19.56 24.93 2.93
C LEU A 219 -20.11 23.64 2.30
N ALA A 220 -20.84 22.83 3.06
CA ALA A 220 -21.51 21.64 2.55
C ALA A 220 -22.35 22.00 1.31
N GLY A 221 -22.19 21.24 0.24
CA GLY A 221 -22.91 21.49 -1.02
C GLY A 221 -22.29 22.55 -1.95
N LEU A 222 -21.10 23.10 -1.63
CA LEU A 222 -20.40 23.96 -2.58
C LEU A 222 -20.11 23.18 -3.88
N VAL A 223 -20.55 23.75 -4.99
CA VAL A 223 -20.29 23.25 -6.35
C VAL A 223 -19.03 23.95 -6.89
N PRO A 224 -17.96 23.21 -7.23
CA PRO A 224 -16.75 23.82 -7.79
C PRO A 224 -16.94 24.28 -9.22
N GLY A 225 -16.05 25.16 -9.70
CA GLY A 225 -16.01 25.61 -11.09
C GLY A 225 -15.65 24.50 -12.10
N GLY A 226 -15.12 23.38 -11.63
CA GLY A 226 -14.82 22.18 -12.38
C GLY A 226 -14.19 21.10 -11.49
N THR A 227 -14.09 19.88 -12.01
CA THR A 227 -13.46 18.76 -11.29
C THR A 227 -12.58 17.93 -12.20
N LEU A 228 -11.46 17.43 -11.67
CA LEU A 228 -10.67 16.35 -12.24
C LEU A 228 -10.57 15.24 -11.21
N THR A 229 -10.82 14.01 -11.63
CA THR A 229 -10.91 12.86 -10.71
C THR A 229 -9.84 11.83 -11.06
N TYR A 230 -9.19 11.29 -10.03
CA TYR A 230 -8.09 10.34 -10.15
C TYR A 230 -8.31 9.15 -9.20
N ASP A 231 -7.85 7.98 -9.60
CA ASP A 231 -7.98 6.75 -8.79
C ASP A 231 -6.86 6.59 -7.74
N GLN A 232 -5.77 7.37 -7.87
CA GLN A 232 -4.63 7.30 -6.96
C GLN A 232 -4.34 8.68 -6.36
N TYR A 233 -4.07 8.71 -5.05
CA TYR A 233 -3.86 9.98 -4.34
C TYR A 233 -2.57 10.70 -4.75
N ASP A 234 -1.52 9.98 -5.12
CA ASP A 234 -0.30 10.59 -5.65
C ASP A 234 -0.55 11.29 -6.98
N GLN A 235 -1.45 10.78 -7.84
CA GLN A 235 -1.87 11.45 -9.07
C GLN A 235 -2.59 12.78 -8.78
N VAL A 236 -3.45 12.81 -7.75
CA VAL A 236 -4.11 14.05 -7.29
C VAL A 236 -3.08 15.12 -6.95
N LEU A 237 -2.03 14.76 -6.19
CA LEU A 237 -0.98 15.71 -5.82
C LEU A 237 -0.07 16.09 -6.98
N HIS A 238 0.24 15.16 -7.89
CA HIS A 238 0.94 15.48 -9.13
C HIS A 238 0.15 16.45 -10.01
N ALA A 239 -1.16 16.28 -10.12
CA ALA A 239 -2.01 17.23 -10.84
C ALA A 239 -1.96 18.63 -10.22
N ALA A 240 -1.97 18.74 -8.89
CA ALA A 240 -1.83 20.02 -8.20
C ALA A 240 -0.46 20.66 -8.46
N LEU A 241 0.64 19.89 -8.40
CA LEU A 241 2.00 20.33 -8.71
C LEU A 241 2.13 20.88 -10.13
N HIS A 242 1.38 20.29 -11.10
CA HIS A 242 1.37 20.71 -12.50
C HIS A 242 0.31 21.77 -12.83
N GLY A 243 -0.30 22.39 -11.82
CA GLY A 243 -1.19 23.53 -12.03
C GLY A 243 -2.57 23.19 -12.59
N GLN A 244 -3.08 21.98 -12.37
CA GLN A 244 -4.38 21.56 -12.89
C GLN A 244 -5.56 21.95 -11.98
N GLY A 245 -5.31 22.32 -10.72
CA GLY A 245 -6.35 22.68 -9.78
C GLY A 245 -5.89 22.70 -8.32
N VAL A 246 -6.87 22.63 -7.43
CA VAL A 246 -6.69 22.60 -5.98
C VAL A 246 -6.92 21.18 -5.46
N ALA A 247 -5.99 20.64 -4.68
CA ALA A 247 -6.09 19.32 -4.05
C ALA A 247 -6.24 19.43 -2.54
N ILE A 248 -6.81 18.41 -1.88
CA ILE A 248 -6.64 18.21 -0.45
C ILE A 248 -5.28 17.55 -0.22
N GLY A 249 -4.35 18.27 0.41
CA GLY A 249 -3.04 17.79 0.78
C GLY A 249 -3.04 17.16 2.17
N ARG A 250 -2.43 15.98 2.31
CA ARG A 250 -2.01 15.45 3.61
C ARG A 250 -0.72 16.14 4.02
N ARG A 251 -0.71 16.78 5.19
CA ARG A 251 0.46 17.55 5.65
C ARG A 251 1.75 16.73 5.64
N SER A 252 1.69 15.48 6.06
CA SER A 252 2.83 14.57 6.04
C SER A 252 3.45 14.35 4.64
N LEU A 253 2.67 14.51 3.57
CA LEU A 253 3.11 14.30 2.19
C LEU A 253 3.40 15.59 1.42
N VAL A 254 2.77 16.69 1.79
CA VAL A 254 2.91 17.96 1.04
C VAL A 254 3.87 18.95 1.67
N ALA A 255 4.36 18.69 2.90
CA ALA A 255 5.22 19.62 3.63
C ALA A 255 6.46 20.02 2.81
N SER A 256 7.19 19.06 2.27
CA SER A 256 8.38 19.35 1.47
C SER A 256 8.08 20.16 0.21
N PHE A 257 6.96 19.87 -0.48
CA PHE A 257 6.56 20.66 -1.67
C PHE A 257 6.18 22.10 -1.31
N ILE A 258 5.62 22.31 -0.11
CA ILE A 258 5.32 23.65 0.38
C ILE A 258 6.62 24.38 0.73
N ASP A 259 7.54 23.73 1.43
CA ASP A 259 8.83 24.30 1.82
C ASP A 259 9.71 24.64 0.61
N GLU A 260 9.64 23.82 -0.46
CA GLU A 260 10.30 24.06 -1.75
C GLU A 260 9.58 25.13 -2.61
N GLY A 261 8.42 25.63 -2.16
CA GLY A 261 7.62 26.61 -2.92
C GLY A 261 6.94 26.04 -4.17
N ARG A 262 6.85 24.72 -4.31
CA ARG A 262 6.17 24.03 -5.42
C ARG A 262 4.66 23.93 -5.21
N LEU A 263 4.24 23.93 -3.95
CA LEU A 263 2.83 24.05 -3.55
C LEU A 263 2.69 25.21 -2.55
N VAL A 264 1.49 25.75 -2.49
CA VAL A 264 1.07 26.73 -1.49
C VAL A 264 -0.06 26.11 -0.69
N GLY A 265 0.08 26.11 0.65
CA GLY A 265 -1.02 25.76 1.56
C GLY A 265 -2.04 26.88 1.60
N LEU A 266 -3.30 26.55 1.43
CA LEU A 266 -4.42 27.49 1.35
C LEU A 266 -5.26 27.44 2.62
N PHE A 267 -5.91 28.55 2.96
CA PHE A 267 -6.92 28.68 4.01
C PHE A 267 -6.42 28.30 5.43
N GLY A 268 -5.11 28.44 5.69
CA GLY A 268 -4.52 28.15 6.99
C GLY A 268 -4.13 26.68 7.21
N PRO A 269 -3.83 26.31 8.46
CA PRO A 269 -3.24 24.99 8.78
C PRO A 269 -4.21 23.81 8.66
N GLY A 270 -5.46 24.04 8.29
CA GLY A 270 -6.49 23.02 8.23
C GLY A 270 -6.93 22.48 9.60
N ALA A 271 -8.07 21.81 9.66
CA ALA A 271 -8.48 21.06 10.83
C ALA A 271 -7.59 19.81 10.97
N GLY A 272 -7.06 19.58 12.17
CA GLY A 272 -6.39 18.32 12.49
C GLY A 272 -7.43 17.21 12.47
N ILE A 273 -7.08 16.08 11.86
CA ILE A 273 -7.87 14.87 11.97
C ILE A 273 -7.26 13.97 13.05
N PRO A 274 -8.06 13.18 13.77
CA PRO A 274 -7.56 12.29 14.81
C PRO A 274 -6.91 11.04 14.19
N ARG A 275 -5.82 11.26 13.45
CA ARG A 275 -5.04 10.22 12.79
C ARG A 275 -3.56 10.56 12.85
N ALA A 276 -2.73 9.53 12.78
CA ALA A 276 -1.29 9.68 12.72
C ALA A 276 -0.67 8.59 11.85
N LEU A 277 0.47 8.92 11.25
CA LEU A 277 1.32 7.94 10.60
C LEU A 277 2.07 7.14 11.66
N HIS A 278 2.02 5.82 11.55
CA HIS A 278 2.69 4.89 12.45
C HIS A 278 3.59 3.93 11.71
N ALA A 279 4.70 3.56 12.33
CA ALA A 279 5.51 2.40 12.00
C ALA A 279 5.00 1.20 12.82
N VAL A 280 4.55 0.17 12.12
CA VAL A 280 3.98 -1.05 12.72
C VAL A 280 4.93 -2.20 12.41
N TYR A 281 5.46 -2.84 13.43
CA TYR A 281 6.42 -3.93 13.29
C TYR A 281 5.70 -5.26 13.05
N ALA A 282 6.31 -6.10 12.23
CA ALA A 282 5.97 -7.53 12.26
C ALA A 282 6.52 -8.15 13.54
N PRO A 283 5.82 -9.11 14.17
CA PRO A 283 6.26 -9.70 15.43
C PRO A 283 7.69 -10.29 15.37
N GLN A 284 8.06 -10.92 14.25
CA GLN A 284 9.38 -11.51 14.02
C GLN A 284 10.48 -10.50 13.71
N ALA A 285 10.11 -9.27 13.39
CA ALA A 285 11.04 -8.19 13.03
C ALA A 285 11.34 -7.24 14.20
N GLU A 286 10.59 -7.36 15.30
CA GLU A 286 10.80 -6.57 16.51
C GLU A 286 12.20 -6.84 17.08
N GLY A 287 12.96 -5.77 17.30
CA GLY A 287 14.34 -5.86 17.80
C GLY A 287 15.42 -6.06 16.73
N ARG A 288 15.09 -6.34 15.48
CA ARG A 288 16.08 -6.39 14.40
C ARG A 288 16.75 -5.03 14.20
N ARG A 289 18.08 -5.05 14.07
CA ARG A 289 18.89 -3.82 13.94
C ARG A 289 18.49 -2.98 12.73
N GLU A 290 18.23 -3.61 11.60
CA GLU A 290 17.86 -2.97 10.34
C GLU A 290 16.53 -2.23 10.44
N VAL A 291 15.56 -2.87 11.10
CA VAL A 291 14.22 -2.30 11.32
C VAL A 291 14.31 -1.08 12.23
N ARG A 292 15.07 -1.19 13.34
CA ARG A 292 15.28 -0.09 14.26
C ARG A 292 15.96 1.09 13.58
N ALA A 293 17.06 0.85 12.86
CA ALA A 293 17.78 1.88 12.14
C ALA A 293 16.88 2.61 11.13
N PHE A 294 16.00 1.87 10.44
CA PHE A 294 15.07 2.47 9.48
C PHE A 294 14.00 3.32 10.16
N VAL A 295 13.45 2.88 11.30
CA VAL A 295 12.44 3.66 12.04
C VAL A 295 13.05 4.90 12.67
N GLU A 296 14.25 4.82 13.23
CA GLU A 296 14.99 5.97 13.74
C GLU A 296 15.25 7.00 12.62
N TRP A 297 15.69 6.53 11.45
CA TRP A 297 15.87 7.38 10.29
C TRP A 297 14.54 8.01 9.81
N LEU A 298 13.43 7.27 9.80
CA LEU A 298 12.10 7.83 9.48
C LEU A 298 11.73 8.98 10.43
N GLN A 299 11.93 8.78 11.73
CA GLN A 299 11.63 9.81 12.74
C GLN A 299 12.49 11.06 12.55
N GLU A 300 13.77 10.90 12.23
CA GLU A 300 14.68 12.02 11.95
C GLU A 300 14.27 12.80 10.69
N GLU A 301 13.97 12.09 9.59
CA GLU A 301 13.57 12.74 8.33
C GLU A 301 12.22 13.46 8.47
N ILE A 302 11.25 12.86 9.15
CA ILE A 302 9.96 13.50 9.44
C ILE A 302 10.16 14.71 10.38
N GLY A 303 11.04 14.59 11.34
CA GLY A 303 11.40 15.70 12.23
C GLY A 303 12.04 16.89 11.49
N ARG A 304 12.78 16.65 10.43
CA ARG A 304 13.35 17.69 9.55
C ARG A 304 12.24 18.43 8.79
N ASP A 305 11.28 17.68 8.21
CA ASP A 305 10.13 18.28 7.50
C ASP A 305 9.28 19.17 8.44
N GLY A 306 9.17 18.81 9.72
CA GLY A 306 8.43 19.60 10.71
C GLY A 306 9.13 20.88 11.18
N ARG A 307 10.45 20.94 11.10
CA ARG A 307 11.26 22.12 11.50
C ARG A 307 11.40 23.17 10.40
N ALA A 308 11.25 22.77 9.14
CA ALA A 308 11.40 23.65 7.98
C ALA A 308 10.18 24.56 7.73
N THR A 309 9.08 24.40 8.48
CA THR A 309 7.87 25.18 8.25
C THR A 309 7.65 26.22 9.36
N PRO A 310 8.10 27.49 9.19
CA PRO A 310 7.61 28.59 10.00
C PRO A 310 6.12 28.80 9.70
N ALA A 311 5.35 29.16 10.75
CA ALA A 311 3.96 29.55 10.60
C ALA A 311 3.83 30.62 9.49
N PRO A 312 2.83 30.54 8.60
CA PRO A 312 2.65 31.53 7.55
C PRO A 312 2.54 32.91 8.19
N LYS A 313 3.50 33.78 7.91
CA LYS A 313 3.38 35.20 8.26
C LYS A 313 2.14 35.74 7.55
N ALA A 314 1.15 36.16 8.32
CA ALA A 314 -0.01 36.85 7.80
C ALA A 314 0.50 38.02 6.92
N ARG A 315 0.35 37.91 5.61
CA ARG A 315 0.59 39.04 4.72
C ARG A 315 -0.45 40.09 5.06
N LYS A 316 0.00 41.19 5.66
CA LYS A 316 -0.78 42.41 5.74
C LYS A 316 -1.23 42.76 4.33
N ALA A 317 -2.54 42.83 4.13
CA ALA A 317 -3.11 43.43 2.94
C ALA A 317 -2.61 44.87 2.81
N ILE A 318 -2.04 45.16 1.65
CA ILE A 318 -1.87 46.52 1.15
C ILE A 318 -3.04 46.78 0.20
#